data_690ef372c2fad0ac7a5b0b7cb03c0207
#
_entry.id   690ef372c2fad0ac7a5b0b7cb03c0207
#
_cell.length_a   1.000
_cell.length_b   1.000
_cell.length_c   1.000
_cell.angle_alpha   90.00
_cell.angle_beta   90.00
_cell.angle_gamma   90.00
#
_symmetry.space_group_name_H-M   'P 1'
#
loop_
_entity.id
_entity.type
_entity.pdbx_description
1 polymer ?
#
loop_
_entity_poly.entity_id
_entity_poly.type
_entity_poly.pdbx_seq_one_letter_code
_entity_poly.pdbx_strand_id
1 'polypeptide(L)'
;IEALGLSVALAFVLILVSYATAEYRGGTNQKLAKELYVAGSGDYLGMTWGTAKEFFPSIPEIKGWTRFGEYYAPQGAMIDGQYYEAKYLAIDPNFSQFMGYKCRGCAPDHLLSDAHQAMVSESFAKNPIGRTIQCGKLQLKVVGIMEDFDREDLLNPYDIFVSMKLIEAEAQAMDQFGSCTTVARLAKDADPEKVRQTLLGKYMNYWKGWKKDSDGASFMWGCQFVRWDQIHFTDDDVEIFKHGNRTLVNILLVVALVLLLSALFNYINLTVAQIGNRAKEMATRRLLGESVGGAAHADG
;
A
#
# COMPACT_ATOMS: atom_id res chain seq x y z
N ILE A 1 -27.00 25.17 20.89
CA ILE A 1 -26.48 25.52 19.53
C ILE A 1 -24.94 25.56 19.55
N GLU A 2 -24.31 26.15 20.56
CA GLU A 2 -22.85 26.35 20.66
C GLU A 2 -22.07 25.03 20.79
N ALA A 3 -22.50 24.14 21.69
CA ALA A 3 -21.93 22.82 21.86
C ALA A 3 -22.03 21.97 20.57
N LEU A 4 -23.12 22.16 19.82
CA LEU A 4 -23.31 21.47 18.54
C LEU A 4 -22.26 21.91 17.49
N GLY A 5 -22.00 23.23 17.37
CA GLY A 5 -21.02 23.77 16.43
C GLY A 5 -19.61 23.28 16.73
N LEU A 6 -19.20 23.27 17.99
CA LEU A 6 -17.90 22.75 18.43
C LEU A 6 -17.80 21.24 18.16
N SER A 7 -18.86 20.47 18.49
CA SER A 7 -18.89 19.03 18.27
C SER A 7 -18.77 18.67 16.79
N VAL A 8 -19.43 19.38 15.89
CA VAL A 8 -19.35 19.19 14.45
C VAL A 8 -17.94 19.52 13.95
N ALA A 9 -17.35 20.63 14.37
CA ALA A 9 -15.98 20.99 13.96
C ALA A 9 -14.95 19.95 14.42
N LEU A 10 -15.05 19.48 15.67
CA LEU A 10 -14.18 18.41 16.18
C LEU A 10 -14.37 17.10 15.44
N ALA A 11 -15.59 16.74 15.08
CA ALA A 11 -15.86 15.53 14.27
C ALA A 11 -15.17 15.60 12.91
N PHE A 12 -15.24 16.74 12.21
CA PHE A 12 -14.54 16.95 10.95
C PHE A 12 -13.01 16.87 11.11
N VAL A 13 -12.46 17.52 12.13
CA VAL A 13 -11.02 17.44 12.42
C VAL A 13 -10.59 16.00 12.66
N LEU A 14 -11.33 15.23 13.44
CA LEU A 14 -11.04 13.82 13.71
C LEU A 14 -11.09 12.97 12.44
N ILE A 15 -12.06 13.19 11.56
CA ILE A 15 -12.15 12.48 10.28
C ILE A 15 -10.94 12.79 9.40
N LEU A 16 -10.57 14.08 9.25
CA LEU A 16 -9.45 14.49 8.43
C LEU A 16 -8.10 13.97 8.96
N VAL A 17 -7.90 14.02 10.28
CA VAL A 17 -6.68 13.50 10.92
C VAL A 17 -6.64 11.97 10.82
N SER A 18 -7.78 11.29 10.98
CA SER A 18 -7.88 9.84 10.82
C SER A 18 -7.55 9.40 9.39
N TYR A 19 -8.10 10.10 8.39
CA TYR A 19 -7.78 9.86 6.99
C TYR A 19 -6.28 10.08 6.70
N ALA A 20 -5.73 11.23 7.11
CA ALA A 20 -4.32 11.53 6.92
C ALA A 20 -3.40 10.49 7.59
N THR A 21 -3.77 10.03 8.79
CA THR A 21 -3.03 8.99 9.51
C THR A 21 -3.07 7.65 8.76
N ALA A 22 -4.21 7.28 8.19
CA ALA A 22 -4.34 6.07 7.37
C ALA A 22 -3.48 6.14 6.11
N GLU A 23 -3.47 7.29 5.41
CA GLU A 23 -2.61 7.50 4.24
C GLU A 23 -1.11 7.40 4.59
N TYR A 24 -0.67 8.01 5.70
CA TYR A 24 0.73 7.92 6.13
C TYR A 24 1.14 6.51 6.63
N ARG A 25 0.18 5.65 6.92
CA ARG A 25 0.42 4.25 7.30
C ARG A 25 0.46 3.29 6.11
N GLY A 26 0.12 3.72 4.90
CA GLY A 26 0.18 2.90 3.70
C GLY A 26 1.55 2.23 3.56
N GLY A 27 1.58 0.90 3.50
CA GLY A 27 2.79 0.09 3.40
C GLY A 27 3.63 -0.06 4.68
N THR A 28 3.26 0.60 5.80
CA THR A 28 4.03 0.51 7.05
C THR A 28 3.64 -0.68 7.93
N ASN A 29 2.54 -1.36 7.63
CA ASN A 29 2.10 -2.59 8.31
C ASN A 29 3.07 -3.75 8.08
N GLN A 30 3.87 -3.70 7.02
CA GLN A 30 4.89 -4.69 6.69
C GLN A 30 6.03 -4.66 7.72
N LYS A 31 6.24 -5.78 8.44
CA LYS A 31 7.22 -5.88 9.54
C LYS A 31 8.64 -5.50 9.12
N LEU A 32 8.99 -5.77 7.87
CA LEU A 32 10.32 -5.49 7.31
C LEU A 32 10.32 -4.29 6.36
N ALA A 33 9.31 -3.42 6.38
CA ALA A 33 9.15 -2.31 5.43
C ALA A 33 10.41 -1.45 5.26
N LYS A 34 11.21 -1.29 6.32
CA LYS A 34 12.45 -0.51 6.30
C LYS A 34 13.65 -1.26 5.70
N GLU A 35 13.56 -2.58 5.57
CA GLU A 35 14.59 -3.44 4.97
C GLU A 35 14.23 -3.83 3.53
N LEU A 36 12.97 -3.61 3.12
CA LEU A 36 12.46 -3.95 1.81
C LEU A 36 12.58 -2.77 0.85
N TYR A 37 13.06 -3.07 -0.36
CA TYR A 37 13.22 -2.10 -1.44
C TYR A 37 12.67 -2.67 -2.74
N VAL A 38 11.91 -1.86 -3.47
CA VAL A 38 11.45 -2.18 -4.82
C VAL A 38 12.50 -1.69 -5.80
N ALA A 39 12.96 -2.61 -6.65
CA ALA A 39 13.88 -2.29 -7.71
C ALA A 39 13.10 -1.93 -8.99
N GLY A 40 13.52 -0.88 -9.65
CA GLY A 40 12.92 -0.38 -10.88
C GLY A 40 13.95 -0.06 -11.95
N SER A 41 13.46 0.16 -13.15
CA SER A 41 14.24 0.50 -14.34
C SER A 41 13.75 1.82 -14.93
N GLY A 42 14.67 2.76 -15.14
CA GLY A 42 14.30 4.11 -15.55
C GLY A 42 13.39 4.78 -14.52
N ASP A 43 12.25 5.26 -14.96
CA ASP A 43 11.23 5.90 -14.12
C ASP A 43 10.13 4.93 -13.66
N TYR A 44 10.27 3.63 -13.94
CA TYR A 44 9.28 2.60 -13.66
C TYR A 44 9.72 1.68 -12.52
N LEU A 45 8.85 1.45 -11.52
CA LEU A 45 9.08 0.53 -10.39
C LEU A 45 8.84 -0.93 -10.79
N GLY A 46 9.55 -1.38 -11.80
CA GLY A 46 9.55 -2.75 -12.28
C GLY A 46 10.84 -3.05 -13.00
N MET A 47 11.20 -4.31 -13.04
CA MET A 47 12.37 -4.83 -13.77
C MET A 47 11.93 -5.92 -14.73
N THR A 48 12.72 -6.18 -15.76
CA THR A 48 12.50 -7.36 -16.58
C THR A 48 12.59 -8.61 -15.69
N TRP A 49 11.69 -9.56 -15.92
CA TRP A 49 11.50 -10.73 -15.06
C TRP A 49 12.76 -11.57 -14.80
N GLY A 50 13.73 -11.56 -15.70
CA GLY A 50 14.99 -12.30 -15.57
C GLY A 50 16.09 -11.61 -14.76
N THR A 51 16.08 -10.27 -14.70
CA THR A 51 17.19 -9.47 -14.15
C THR A 51 17.46 -9.70 -12.68
N ALA A 52 16.41 -9.90 -11.87
CA ALA A 52 16.58 -10.20 -10.46
C ALA A 52 17.32 -11.53 -10.23
N LYS A 53 16.98 -12.56 -10.99
CA LYS A 53 17.66 -13.87 -10.92
C LYS A 53 19.14 -13.78 -11.28
N GLU A 54 19.47 -12.89 -12.23
CA GLU A 54 20.85 -12.75 -12.72
C GLU A 54 21.70 -11.85 -11.81
N PHE A 55 21.15 -10.74 -11.32
CA PHE A 55 21.93 -9.72 -10.63
C PHE A 55 21.97 -9.89 -9.12
N PHE A 56 20.85 -10.19 -8.48
CA PHE A 56 20.73 -10.14 -7.02
C PHE A 56 21.62 -11.16 -6.30
N PRO A 57 21.81 -12.41 -6.78
CA PRO A 57 22.68 -13.35 -6.12
C PRO A 57 24.16 -12.90 -6.02
N SER A 58 24.57 -11.96 -6.87
CA SER A 58 25.94 -11.43 -6.91
C SER A 58 26.14 -10.18 -6.06
N ILE A 59 25.11 -9.72 -5.31
CA ILE A 59 25.15 -8.52 -4.46
C ILE A 59 25.00 -8.99 -3.01
N PRO A 60 26.10 -9.00 -2.22
CA PRO A 60 26.10 -9.57 -0.86
C PRO A 60 25.15 -8.88 0.13
N GLU A 61 24.84 -7.61 -0.11
CA GLU A 61 23.93 -6.81 0.70
C GLU A 61 22.47 -7.24 0.56
N ILE A 62 22.09 -7.91 -0.56
CA ILE A 62 20.75 -8.45 -0.78
C ILE A 62 20.65 -9.82 -0.10
N LYS A 63 19.82 -9.90 0.94
CA LYS A 63 19.62 -11.12 1.74
C LYS A 63 18.48 -12.01 1.24
N GLY A 64 17.67 -11.51 0.36
CA GLY A 64 16.58 -12.24 -0.28
C GLY A 64 15.79 -11.33 -1.18
N TRP A 65 14.98 -11.92 -2.05
CA TRP A 65 14.14 -11.19 -2.98
C TRP A 65 12.95 -12.03 -3.41
N THR A 66 11.92 -11.36 -3.92
CA THR A 66 10.74 -11.97 -4.52
C THR A 66 10.25 -11.10 -5.66
N ARG A 67 9.53 -11.71 -6.60
CA ARG A 67 8.90 -11.02 -7.72
C ARG A 67 7.40 -11.25 -7.70
N PHE A 68 6.67 -10.28 -8.20
CA PHE A 68 5.25 -10.38 -8.50
C PHE A 68 4.88 -9.43 -9.63
N GLY A 69 3.79 -9.70 -10.31
CA GLY A 69 3.33 -8.89 -11.43
C GLY A 69 1.87 -9.16 -11.75
N GLU A 70 1.17 -8.19 -12.30
CA GLU A 70 -0.18 -8.42 -12.78
C GLU A 70 -0.20 -9.45 -13.90
N TYR A 71 -1.12 -10.36 -13.81
CA TYR A 71 -1.39 -11.32 -14.87
C TYR A 71 -2.73 -11.01 -15.52
N TYR A 72 -2.66 -10.53 -16.74
CA TYR A 72 -3.86 -10.17 -17.52
C TYR A 72 -4.50 -11.41 -18.11
N ALA A 73 -5.29 -12.10 -17.29
CA ALA A 73 -6.10 -13.21 -17.77
C ALA A 73 -7.17 -12.68 -18.75
N PRO A 74 -7.33 -13.27 -19.93
CA PRO A 74 -8.21 -12.73 -20.97
C PRO A 74 -9.70 -12.76 -20.61
N GLN A 75 -10.09 -13.47 -19.56
CA GLN A 75 -11.48 -13.56 -19.08
C GLN A 75 -11.44 -14.03 -17.63
N GLY A 76 -12.28 -13.51 -16.75
CA GLY A 76 -12.34 -13.86 -15.34
C GLY A 76 -12.16 -15.35 -15.00
N ALA A 77 -12.67 -15.83 -13.93
CA ALA A 77 -12.50 -17.20 -13.46
C ALA A 77 -13.80 -18.00 -13.61
N MET A 78 -13.75 -19.19 -14.21
CA MET A 78 -14.84 -20.17 -14.19
C MET A 78 -14.50 -21.24 -13.14
N ILE A 79 -15.35 -21.40 -12.13
CA ILE A 79 -15.24 -22.45 -11.11
C ILE A 79 -16.56 -23.21 -11.08
N ASP A 80 -16.51 -24.52 -11.29
CA ASP A 80 -17.70 -25.40 -11.29
C ASP A 80 -18.84 -24.90 -12.23
N GLY A 81 -18.46 -24.29 -13.36
CA GLY A 81 -19.42 -23.74 -14.33
C GLY A 81 -19.98 -22.37 -13.99
N GLN A 82 -19.58 -21.75 -12.88
CA GLN A 82 -19.96 -20.40 -12.49
C GLN A 82 -18.85 -19.42 -12.82
N TYR A 83 -19.20 -18.27 -13.43
CA TYR A 83 -18.28 -17.20 -13.75
C TYR A 83 -18.11 -16.24 -12.56
N TYR A 84 -16.85 -15.85 -12.33
CA TYR A 84 -16.44 -14.85 -11.36
C TYR A 84 -15.53 -13.81 -12.04
N GLU A 85 -15.78 -12.54 -11.79
CA GLU A 85 -14.80 -11.51 -12.09
C GLU A 85 -13.64 -11.65 -11.10
N ALA A 86 -12.41 -11.65 -11.59
CA ALA A 86 -11.24 -11.89 -10.76
C ALA A 86 -10.01 -11.13 -11.27
N LYS A 87 -9.23 -10.58 -10.32
CA LYS A 87 -7.92 -10.00 -10.57
C LYS A 87 -6.84 -11.02 -10.25
N TYR A 88 -5.87 -11.11 -11.13
CA TYR A 88 -4.79 -12.09 -11.04
C TYR A 88 -3.46 -11.43 -10.72
N LEU A 89 -2.73 -11.99 -9.77
CA LEU A 89 -1.35 -11.62 -9.46
C LEU A 89 -0.44 -12.85 -9.65
N ALA A 90 0.55 -12.73 -10.51
CA ALA A 90 1.61 -13.73 -10.59
C ALA A 90 2.64 -13.47 -9.51
N ILE A 91 3.06 -14.51 -8.81
CA ILE A 91 3.97 -14.44 -7.68
C ILE A 91 5.05 -15.51 -7.74
N ASP A 92 6.23 -15.22 -7.22
CA ASP A 92 7.26 -16.22 -6.96
C ASP A 92 6.82 -17.16 -5.82
N PRO A 93 7.30 -18.41 -5.79
CA PRO A 93 6.95 -19.38 -4.75
C PRO A 93 7.25 -18.92 -3.31
N ASN A 94 8.24 -18.06 -3.14
CA ASN A 94 8.63 -17.51 -1.82
C ASN A 94 7.88 -16.23 -1.42
N PHE A 95 7.00 -15.70 -2.28
CA PHE A 95 6.33 -14.41 -2.07
C PHE A 95 5.65 -14.30 -0.72
N SER A 96 4.80 -15.26 -0.38
CA SER A 96 4.02 -15.20 0.86
C SER A 96 4.91 -15.22 2.10
N GLN A 97 5.91 -16.12 2.13
CA GLN A 97 6.86 -16.19 3.23
C GLN A 97 7.74 -14.94 3.32
N PHE A 98 8.20 -14.46 2.17
CA PHE A 98 9.06 -13.28 2.08
C PHE A 98 8.34 -12.00 2.51
N MET A 99 7.09 -11.84 2.08
CA MET A 99 6.24 -10.69 2.42
C MET A 99 5.49 -10.88 3.75
N GLY A 100 5.50 -12.06 4.34
CA GLY A 100 4.88 -12.36 5.64
C GLY A 100 3.38 -12.62 5.58
N TYR A 101 2.81 -12.89 4.40
CA TYR A 101 1.40 -13.26 4.24
C TYR A 101 1.15 -14.71 4.67
N LYS A 102 0.06 -14.94 5.36
CA LYS A 102 -0.32 -16.29 5.79
C LYS A 102 -1.01 -17.05 4.65
N CYS A 103 -0.64 -18.32 4.53
CA CYS A 103 -1.22 -19.23 3.57
C CYS A 103 -1.73 -20.49 4.25
N ARG A 104 -2.80 -21.07 3.68
CA ARG A 104 -3.39 -22.32 4.12
C ARG A 104 -3.50 -23.32 2.95
N GLY A 105 -3.38 -24.60 3.25
CA GLY A 105 -3.62 -25.69 2.32
C GLY A 105 -2.42 -26.15 1.50
N CYS A 106 -1.31 -25.42 1.52
CA CYS A 106 -0.08 -25.80 0.83
C CYS A 106 1.13 -25.58 1.75
N ALA A 107 2.14 -26.45 1.66
CA ALA A 107 3.41 -26.24 2.35
C ALA A 107 4.13 -25.05 1.73
N PRO A 108 4.76 -24.18 2.54
CA PRO A 108 5.42 -22.96 2.06
C PRO A 108 6.46 -23.18 0.96
N ASP A 109 7.13 -24.32 0.97
CA ASP A 109 8.20 -24.71 0.03
C ASP A 109 7.67 -25.25 -1.30
N HIS A 110 6.38 -25.54 -1.41
CA HIS A 110 5.73 -26.08 -2.60
C HIS A 110 4.65 -25.16 -3.19
N LEU A 111 4.57 -23.92 -2.68
CA LEU A 111 3.65 -22.92 -3.21
C LEU A 111 3.93 -22.63 -4.68
N LEU A 112 2.92 -22.80 -5.52
CA LEU A 112 2.97 -22.49 -6.95
C LEU A 112 4.23 -23.03 -7.65
N SER A 113 4.62 -24.25 -7.31
CA SER A 113 5.80 -24.92 -7.89
C SER A 113 5.63 -25.27 -9.37
N ASP A 114 4.38 -25.34 -9.84
CA ASP A 114 3.98 -25.61 -11.21
C ASP A 114 3.21 -24.43 -11.81
N ALA A 115 3.35 -24.18 -13.12
CA ALA A 115 2.67 -23.11 -13.84
C ALA A 115 1.14 -23.24 -13.84
N HIS A 116 0.61 -24.46 -13.68
CA HIS A 116 -0.82 -24.75 -13.66
C HIS A 116 -1.42 -24.80 -12.24
N GLN A 117 -0.72 -24.28 -11.26
CA GLN A 117 -1.21 -24.10 -9.90
C GLN A 117 -1.65 -22.68 -9.65
N ALA A 118 -2.70 -22.52 -8.82
CA ALA A 118 -3.15 -21.24 -8.33
C ALA A 118 -3.44 -21.30 -6.83
N MET A 119 -3.36 -20.16 -6.19
CA MET A 119 -3.94 -19.90 -4.88
C MET A 119 -5.05 -18.87 -5.05
N VAL A 120 -5.98 -18.83 -4.12
CA VAL A 120 -7.04 -17.81 -4.11
C VAL A 120 -7.01 -17.02 -2.81
N SER A 121 -7.54 -15.81 -2.84
CA SER A 121 -7.73 -15.01 -1.63
C SER A 121 -8.80 -15.63 -0.74
N GLU A 122 -8.73 -15.35 0.56
CA GLU A 122 -9.65 -15.93 1.55
C GLU A 122 -11.11 -15.54 1.29
N SER A 123 -11.34 -14.32 0.81
CA SER A 123 -12.68 -13.79 0.51
C SER A 123 -13.26 -14.26 -0.83
N PHE A 124 -12.42 -14.71 -1.79
CA PHE A 124 -12.84 -14.96 -3.16
C PHE A 124 -13.76 -16.18 -3.31
N ALA A 125 -13.45 -17.31 -2.68
CA ALA A 125 -14.24 -18.52 -2.84
C ALA A 125 -14.29 -19.39 -1.57
N LYS A 126 -15.45 -20.05 -1.35
CA LYS A 126 -15.62 -21.01 -0.26
C LYS A 126 -15.08 -22.38 -0.66
N ASN A 127 -14.20 -22.97 0.17
CA ASN A 127 -13.63 -24.32 -0.03
C ASN A 127 -13.02 -24.54 -1.44
N PRO A 128 -12.14 -23.66 -1.91
CA PRO A 128 -11.64 -23.71 -3.29
C PRO A 128 -10.54 -24.75 -3.50
N ILE A 129 -9.88 -25.23 -2.43
CA ILE A 129 -8.71 -26.13 -2.52
C ILE A 129 -9.08 -27.43 -3.24
N GLY A 130 -8.27 -27.81 -4.22
CA GLY A 130 -8.45 -29.00 -5.07
C GLY A 130 -9.36 -28.79 -6.28
N ARG A 131 -10.10 -27.66 -6.35
CA ARG A 131 -10.91 -27.30 -7.52
C ARG A 131 -10.04 -26.78 -8.65
N THR A 132 -10.60 -26.79 -9.85
CA THR A 132 -9.95 -26.25 -11.05
C THR A 132 -10.62 -24.92 -11.42
N ILE A 133 -9.79 -23.89 -11.59
CA ILE A 133 -10.18 -22.62 -12.16
C ILE A 133 -9.87 -22.69 -13.65
N GLN A 134 -10.89 -22.44 -14.49
CA GLN A 134 -10.71 -22.27 -15.91
C GLN A 134 -10.66 -20.78 -16.27
N CYS A 135 -9.57 -20.35 -16.89
CA CYS A 135 -9.36 -19.01 -17.39
C CYS A 135 -9.06 -19.09 -18.89
N GLY A 136 -10.07 -18.89 -19.73
CA GLY A 136 -9.96 -19.13 -21.15
C GLY A 136 -9.57 -20.57 -21.45
N LYS A 137 -8.39 -20.77 -22.07
CA LYS A 137 -7.82 -22.10 -22.34
C LYS A 137 -6.97 -22.66 -21.19
N LEU A 138 -6.62 -21.81 -20.23
CA LEU A 138 -5.78 -22.18 -19.10
C LEU A 138 -6.62 -22.85 -18.01
N GLN A 139 -6.11 -23.96 -17.47
CA GLN A 139 -6.69 -24.64 -16.32
C GLN A 139 -5.70 -24.58 -15.16
N LEU A 140 -6.15 -24.06 -14.04
CA LEU A 140 -5.35 -23.85 -12.84
C LEU A 140 -5.92 -24.65 -11.68
N LYS A 141 -5.14 -25.54 -11.10
CA LYS A 141 -5.53 -26.29 -9.91
C LYS A 141 -5.29 -25.42 -8.67
N VAL A 142 -6.34 -25.22 -7.86
CA VAL A 142 -6.22 -24.48 -6.60
C VAL A 142 -5.51 -25.35 -5.57
N VAL A 143 -4.35 -24.90 -5.12
CA VAL A 143 -3.49 -25.61 -4.16
C VAL A 143 -3.48 -24.98 -2.77
N GLY A 144 -3.98 -23.77 -2.61
CA GLY A 144 -3.98 -23.07 -1.33
C GLY A 144 -4.83 -21.81 -1.32
N ILE A 145 -4.91 -21.22 -0.13
CA ILE A 145 -5.61 -19.97 0.14
C ILE A 145 -4.60 -19.01 0.77
N MET A 146 -4.57 -17.78 0.27
CA MET A 146 -3.79 -16.69 0.85
C MET A 146 -4.73 -15.77 1.63
N GLU A 147 -4.29 -15.23 2.77
CA GLU A 147 -5.04 -14.20 3.47
C GLU A 147 -5.24 -12.97 2.57
N ASP A 148 -6.36 -12.28 2.76
CA ASP A 148 -6.63 -11.04 2.03
C ASP A 148 -5.63 -9.97 2.42
N PHE A 149 -5.27 -9.11 1.47
CA PHE A 149 -4.42 -7.96 1.76
C PHE A 149 -5.20 -6.94 2.59
N ASP A 150 -4.61 -6.50 3.69
CA ASP A 150 -5.19 -5.53 4.58
C ASP A 150 -5.40 -4.16 3.90
N ARG A 151 -6.27 -3.33 4.50
CA ARG A 151 -6.48 -1.97 3.99
C ARG A 151 -5.20 -1.13 4.01
N GLU A 152 -4.33 -1.38 4.98
CA GLU A 152 -3.04 -0.69 5.15
C GLU A 152 -1.94 -1.31 4.28
N ASP A 153 -2.18 -2.46 3.61
CA ASP A 153 -1.24 -3.02 2.66
C ASP A 153 -1.02 -2.08 1.48
N LEU A 154 0.22 -2.06 1.01
CA LEU A 154 0.60 -1.30 -0.17
C LEU A 154 0.02 -1.91 -1.46
N LEU A 155 -0.18 -3.21 -1.49
CA LEU A 155 -0.69 -3.92 -2.65
C LEU A 155 -2.21 -3.75 -2.79
N ASN A 156 -2.67 -3.60 -4.03
CA ASN A 156 -4.08 -3.69 -4.36
C ASN A 156 -4.61 -5.10 -4.07
N PRO A 157 -5.92 -5.27 -3.78
CA PRO A 157 -6.50 -6.58 -3.58
C PRO A 157 -6.50 -7.41 -4.88
N TYR A 158 -6.12 -8.67 -4.76
CA TYR A 158 -6.14 -9.66 -5.83
C TYR A 158 -6.89 -10.90 -5.36
N ASP A 159 -7.57 -11.55 -6.31
CA ASP A 159 -8.44 -12.69 -6.04
C ASP A 159 -7.74 -14.02 -6.27
N ILE A 160 -6.88 -14.09 -7.30
CA ILE A 160 -6.21 -15.31 -7.73
C ILE A 160 -4.72 -15.04 -7.88
N PHE A 161 -3.93 -15.91 -7.26
CA PHE A 161 -2.47 -15.87 -7.33
C PHE A 161 -1.99 -17.02 -8.19
N VAL A 162 -1.23 -16.72 -9.24
CA VAL A 162 -0.68 -17.69 -10.19
C VAL A 162 0.85 -17.75 -10.08
N SER A 163 1.42 -18.82 -10.59
CA SER A 163 2.90 -18.97 -10.57
C SER A 163 3.56 -17.97 -11.51
N MET A 164 4.64 -17.33 -11.07
CA MET A 164 5.50 -16.50 -11.91
C MET A 164 6.04 -17.29 -13.13
N LYS A 165 6.16 -18.62 -13.02
CA LYS A 165 6.55 -19.50 -14.15
C LYS A 165 5.61 -19.40 -15.33
N LEU A 166 4.33 -19.09 -15.10
CA LEU A 166 3.35 -18.90 -16.16
C LEU A 166 3.72 -17.68 -17.02
N ILE A 167 3.99 -16.54 -16.38
CA ILE A 167 4.42 -15.32 -17.09
C ILE A 167 5.76 -15.55 -17.80
N GLU A 168 6.71 -16.21 -17.14
CA GLU A 168 8.02 -16.52 -17.73
C GLU A 168 7.88 -17.36 -19.00
N ALA A 169 7.01 -18.37 -18.99
CA ALA A 169 6.76 -19.23 -20.15
C ALA A 169 6.08 -18.47 -21.30
N GLU A 170 5.09 -17.63 -20.99
CA GLU A 170 4.40 -16.81 -21.98
C GLU A 170 5.32 -15.76 -22.60
N ALA A 171 6.12 -15.07 -21.77
CA ALA A 171 7.08 -14.06 -22.23
C ALA A 171 8.16 -14.67 -23.15
N GLN A 172 8.66 -15.87 -22.81
CA GLN A 172 9.60 -16.60 -23.67
C GLN A 172 8.98 -17.00 -25.01
N ALA A 173 7.72 -17.47 -24.98
CA ALA A 173 7.01 -17.90 -26.19
C ALA A 173 6.73 -16.73 -27.16
N MET A 174 6.60 -15.51 -26.63
CA MET A 174 6.31 -14.31 -27.43
C MET A 174 7.53 -13.47 -27.76
N ASP A 175 8.75 -13.91 -27.36
CA ASP A 175 9.99 -13.12 -27.46
C ASP A 175 9.85 -11.71 -26.86
N GLN A 176 9.05 -11.59 -25.80
CA GLN A 176 8.75 -10.33 -25.14
C GLN A 176 9.50 -10.20 -23.82
N PHE A 177 9.97 -8.99 -23.56
CA PHE A 177 10.53 -8.62 -22.27
C PHE A 177 9.38 -8.29 -21.32
N GLY A 178 8.89 -9.29 -20.58
CA GLY A 178 7.90 -9.03 -19.52
C GLY A 178 8.53 -8.24 -18.37
N SER A 179 7.75 -7.32 -17.79
CA SER A 179 8.12 -6.59 -16.58
C SER A 179 7.43 -7.17 -15.36
N CYS A 180 8.10 -7.15 -14.23
CA CYS A 180 7.53 -7.51 -12.93
C CYS A 180 8.09 -6.61 -11.83
N THR A 181 7.32 -6.43 -10.79
CA THR A 181 7.79 -5.80 -9.56
C THR A 181 8.75 -6.76 -8.85
N THR A 182 9.92 -6.25 -8.50
CA THR A 182 10.94 -7.02 -7.78
C THR A 182 11.24 -6.35 -6.46
N VAL A 183 11.06 -7.08 -5.36
CA VAL A 183 11.33 -6.61 -4.00
C VAL A 183 12.55 -7.32 -3.46
N ALA A 184 13.55 -6.56 -3.02
CA ALA A 184 14.75 -7.05 -2.37
C ALA A 184 14.72 -6.70 -0.88
N ARG A 185 15.24 -7.60 -0.03
CA ARG A 185 15.53 -7.32 1.37
C ARG A 185 17.02 -7.07 1.53
N LEU A 186 17.37 -5.91 2.05
CA LEU A 186 18.75 -5.57 2.35
C LEU A 186 19.17 -6.02 3.75
N ALA A 187 20.49 -6.20 3.92
CA ALA A 187 21.09 -6.26 5.25
C ALA A 187 20.85 -4.94 6.00
N LYS A 188 20.75 -5.00 7.33
CA LYS A 188 20.43 -3.81 8.18
C LYS A 188 21.45 -2.69 8.09
N ASP A 189 22.69 -3.03 7.82
CA ASP A 189 23.84 -2.14 7.70
C ASP A 189 24.19 -1.78 6.25
N ALA A 190 23.41 -2.27 5.28
CA ALA A 190 23.62 -1.99 3.88
C ALA A 190 23.28 -0.53 3.56
N ASP A 191 24.11 0.07 2.72
CA ASP A 191 23.82 1.37 2.10
C ASP A 191 22.99 1.17 0.83
N PRO A 192 21.69 1.57 0.83
CA PRO A 192 20.80 1.36 -0.32
C PRO A 192 21.31 2.05 -1.59
N GLU A 193 21.98 3.19 -1.46
CA GLU A 193 22.50 3.92 -2.60
C GLU A 193 23.65 3.17 -3.28
N LYS A 194 24.55 2.54 -2.50
CA LYS A 194 25.61 1.68 -3.06
C LYS A 194 25.03 0.48 -3.78
N VAL A 195 23.99 -0.15 -3.22
CA VAL A 195 23.27 -1.26 -3.87
C VAL A 195 22.65 -0.79 -5.18
N ARG A 196 21.98 0.37 -5.18
CA ARG A 196 21.39 0.98 -6.37
C ARG A 196 22.45 1.23 -7.46
N GLN A 197 23.61 1.80 -7.09
CA GLN A 197 24.73 2.04 -8.04
C GLN A 197 25.28 0.73 -8.61
N THR A 198 25.39 -0.30 -7.80
CA THR A 198 25.83 -1.63 -8.23
C THR A 198 24.83 -2.25 -9.22
N LEU A 199 23.54 -2.15 -8.91
CA LEU A 199 22.46 -2.59 -9.81
C LEU A 199 22.47 -1.81 -11.12
N LEU A 200 22.59 -0.49 -11.06
CA LEU A 200 22.69 0.37 -12.24
C LEU A 200 23.86 -0.07 -13.14
N GLY A 201 25.05 -0.29 -12.55
CA GLY A 201 26.21 -0.74 -13.30
C GLY A 201 25.98 -2.08 -14.01
N LYS A 202 25.35 -3.05 -13.32
CA LYS A 202 25.00 -4.35 -13.91
C LYS A 202 23.96 -4.19 -15.02
N TYR A 203 22.94 -3.39 -14.78
CA TYR A 203 21.85 -3.12 -15.73
C TYR A 203 22.39 -2.46 -17.01
N MET A 204 23.19 -1.42 -16.85
CA MET A 204 23.85 -0.72 -17.95
C MET A 204 24.76 -1.65 -18.77
N ASN A 205 25.47 -2.56 -18.10
CA ASN A 205 26.35 -3.52 -18.77
C ASN A 205 25.54 -4.58 -19.52
N TYR A 206 24.46 -5.08 -18.95
CA TYR A 206 23.55 -6.05 -19.56
C TYR A 206 22.95 -5.50 -20.87
N TRP A 207 22.48 -4.25 -20.85
CA TRP A 207 21.84 -3.60 -22.00
C TRP A 207 22.80 -2.93 -22.97
N LYS A 208 24.11 -2.99 -22.72
CA LYS A 208 25.12 -2.33 -23.55
C LYS A 208 25.12 -2.78 -25.02
N GLY A 209 24.72 -4.03 -25.27
CA GLY A 209 24.58 -4.59 -26.61
C GLY A 209 23.34 -4.12 -27.37
N TRP A 210 22.29 -3.68 -26.68
CA TRP A 210 21.01 -3.28 -27.24
C TRP A 210 20.94 -1.81 -27.64
N LYS A 211 21.97 -1.05 -27.28
CA LYS A 211 22.04 0.40 -27.45
C LYS A 211 22.04 0.92 -28.88
N LYS A 212 22.26 0.04 -29.85
CA LYS A 212 22.53 0.47 -31.24
C LYS A 212 21.28 0.82 -32.04
N ASP A 213 20.11 0.34 -31.67
CA ASP A 213 18.96 0.34 -32.59
C ASP A 213 17.66 1.02 -32.10
N SER A 214 17.61 1.64 -30.91
CA SER A 214 16.36 2.22 -30.42
C SER A 214 16.51 3.60 -29.80
N ASP A 215 15.93 4.61 -30.46
CA ASP A 215 15.76 5.98 -29.96
C ASP A 215 14.79 6.10 -28.76
N GLY A 216 14.24 4.99 -28.27
CA GLY A 216 13.20 4.94 -27.25
C GLY A 216 13.61 4.38 -25.88
N ALA A 217 14.86 4.08 -25.65
CA ALA A 217 15.30 3.30 -24.50
C ALA A 217 15.65 4.13 -23.24
N SER A 218 14.94 5.23 -22.97
CA SER A 218 15.18 6.02 -21.74
C SER A 218 14.94 5.21 -20.48
N PHE A 219 13.97 4.27 -20.48
CA PHE A 219 13.69 3.35 -19.36
C PHE A 219 14.85 2.40 -19.02
N MET A 220 15.80 2.20 -19.96
CA MET A 220 16.97 1.34 -19.73
C MET A 220 18.13 2.06 -19.03
N TRP A 221 18.08 3.38 -18.86
CA TRP A 221 19.20 4.20 -18.41
C TRP A 221 19.19 4.55 -16.93
N GLY A 222 18.16 4.18 -16.20
CA GLY A 222 18.02 4.43 -14.78
C GLY A 222 17.88 3.13 -13.99
N CYS A 223 18.17 3.20 -12.71
CA CYS A 223 17.79 2.18 -11.76
C CYS A 223 17.19 2.89 -10.54
N GLN A 224 15.94 2.58 -10.28
CA GLN A 224 15.29 2.99 -9.04
C GLN A 224 15.49 1.92 -7.98
N PHE A 225 15.56 2.35 -6.72
CA PHE A 225 15.63 1.45 -5.60
C PHE A 225 14.94 2.13 -4.42
N VAL A 226 13.62 1.97 -4.38
CA VAL A 226 12.73 2.72 -3.51
C VAL A 226 12.35 1.87 -2.30
N ARG A 227 12.50 2.41 -1.10
CA ARG A 227 12.12 1.71 0.12
C ARG A 227 10.60 1.50 0.18
N TRP A 228 10.17 0.31 0.64
CA TRP A 228 8.79 -0.14 0.63
C TRP A 228 7.81 0.86 1.26
N ASP A 229 8.15 1.44 2.42
CA ASP A 229 7.31 2.40 3.13
C ASP A 229 7.23 3.79 2.47
N GLN A 230 7.95 4.02 1.39
CA GLN A 230 7.93 5.27 0.63
C GLN A 230 7.12 5.17 -0.67
N ILE A 231 6.82 3.95 -1.13
CA ILE A 231 6.16 3.71 -2.42
C ILE A 231 4.76 4.33 -2.48
N HIS A 232 4.01 4.31 -1.38
CA HIS A 232 2.65 4.86 -1.34
C HIS A 232 2.55 6.30 -1.86
N PHE A 233 3.61 7.08 -1.73
CA PHE A 233 3.67 8.48 -2.16
C PHE A 233 4.66 8.73 -3.32
N THR A 234 5.02 7.70 -4.07
CA THR A 234 5.75 7.86 -5.33
C THR A 234 4.79 8.23 -6.46
N ASP A 235 5.30 8.96 -7.44
CA ASP A 235 4.55 9.35 -8.66
C ASP A 235 4.70 8.26 -9.75
N ASP A 236 4.75 6.99 -9.35
CA ASP A 236 4.92 5.87 -10.26
C ASP A 236 3.56 5.28 -10.65
N ASP A 237 3.35 4.97 -11.93
CA ASP A 237 2.09 4.45 -12.49
C ASP A 237 1.96 2.93 -12.38
N VAL A 238 2.64 2.28 -11.42
CA VAL A 238 2.52 0.83 -11.24
C VAL A 238 1.19 0.49 -10.55
N GLU A 239 0.22 0.01 -11.31
CA GLU A 239 -1.15 -0.29 -10.85
C GLU A 239 -1.24 -1.31 -9.70
N ILE A 240 -0.18 -2.11 -9.48
CA ILE A 240 -0.11 -3.09 -8.38
C ILE A 240 -0.17 -2.39 -7.02
N PHE A 241 0.37 -1.18 -6.91
CA PHE A 241 0.45 -0.45 -5.66
C PHE A 241 -0.74 0.49 -5.44
N LYS A 242 -1.10 0.67 -4.17
CA LYS A 242 -1.99 1.75 -3.76
C LYS A 242 -1.18 3.03 -3.67
N HIS A 243 -1.59 4.05 -4.40
CA HIS A 243 -0.95 5.36 -4.38
C HIS A 243 -1.78 6.37 -3.61
N GLY A 244 -1.11 7.18 -2.79
CA GLY A 244 -1.67 8.32 -2.09
C GLY A 244 -1.11 9.64 -2.62
N ASN A 245 -1.87 10.70 -2.43
CA ASN A 245 -1.42 12.04 -2.81
C ASN A 245 -0.92 12.80 -1.59
N ARG A 246 0.41 12.87 -1.40
CA ARG A 246 1.04 13.56 -0.26
C ARG A 246 0.63 15.02 -0.17
N THR A 247 0.50 15.71 -1.29
CA THR A 247 0.10 17.12 -1.33
C THR A 247 -1.33 17.29 -0.83
N LEU A 248 -2.25 16.43 -1.28
CA LEU A 248 -3.63 16.42 -0.81
C LEU A 248 -3.71 16.17 0.70
N VAL A 249 -2.99 15.16 1.20
CA VAL A 249 -2.96 14.84 2.63
C VAL A 249 -2.46 16.02 3.45
N ASN A 250 -1.39 16.69 3.02
CA ASN A 250 -0.86 17.88 3.69
C ASN A 250 -1.87 19.04 3.68
N ILE A 251 -2.55 19.27 2.57
CA ILE A 251 -3.61 20.30 2.48
C ILE A 251 -4.73 19.99 3.48
N LEU A 252 -5.19 18.74 3.55
CA LEU A 252 -6.24 18.32 4.49
C LEU A 252 -5.82 18.51 5.96
N LEU A 253 -4.55 18.25 6.31
CA LEU A 253 -4.03 18.52 7.64
C LEU A 253 -3.99 20.01 7.98
N VAL A 254 -3.61 20.87 7.02
CA VAL A 254 -3.67 22.33 7.21
C VAL A 254 -5.11 22.80 7.41
N VAL A 255 -6.04 22.30 6.61
CA VAL A 255 -7.48 22.59 6.77
C VAL A 255 -7.99 22.15 8.14
N ALA A 256 -7.62 20.94 8.58
CA ALA A 256 -7.98 20.43 9.92
C ALA A 256 -7.45 21.36 11.04
N LEU A 257 -6.22 21.84 10.91
CA LEU A 257 -5.62 22.77 11.87
C LEU A 257 -6.38 24.11 11.90
N VAL A 258 -6.70 24.68 10.73
CA VAL A 258 -7.46 25.93 10.63
C VAL A 258 -8.85 25.79 11.25
N LEU A 259 -9.55 24.68 10.97
CA LEU A 259 -10.85 24.38 11.56
C LEU A 259 -10.77 24.26 13.09
N LEU A 260 -9.74 23.57 13.59
CA LEU A 260 -9.51 23.43 15.04
C LEU A 260 -9.28 24.78 15.71
N LEU A 261 -8.41 25.61 15.13
CA LEU A 261 -8.15 26.95 15.65
C LEU A 261 -9.40 27.83 15.62
N SER A 262 -10.16 27.80 14.52
CA SER A 262 -11.44 28.53 14.41
C SER A 262 -12.44 28.09 15.48
N ALA A 263 -12.57 26.79 15.69
CA ALA A 263 -13.47 26.23 16.72
C ALA A 263 -13.02 26.67 18.13
N LEU A 264 -11.71 26.65 18.39
CA LEU A 264 -11.14 27.08 19.66
C LEU A 264 -11.38 28.57 19.91
N PHE A 265 -11.12 29.44 18.92
CA PHE A 265 -11.39 30.88 19.03
C PHE A 265 -12.89 31.16 19.26
N ASN A 266 -13.77 30.47 18.53
CA ASN A 266 -15.20 30.59 18.75
C ASN A 266 -15.58 30.21 20.20
N TYR A 267 -15.07 29.07 20.70
CA TYR A 267 -15.29 28.62 22.07
C TYR A 267 -14.79 29.65 23.11
N ILE A 268 -13.59 30.19 22.94
CA ILE A 268 -13.00 31.20 23.82
C ILE A 268 -13.91 32.46 23.85
N ASN A 269 -14.29 32.97 22.67
CA ASN A 269 -15.12 34.16 22.55
C ASN A 269 -16.47 33.99 23.28
N LEU A 270 -17.10 32.83 23.11
CA LEU A 270 -18.36 32.51 23.76
C LEU A 270 -18.21 32.39 25.29
N THR A 271 -17.16 31.72 25.75
CA THR A 271 -16.85 31.59 27.18
C THR A 271 -16.63 32.96 27.83
N VAL A 272 -15.85 33.83 27.18
CA VAL A 272 -15.61 35.20 27.65
C VAL A 272 -16.93 36.01 27.72
N ALA A 273 -17.76 35.91 26.68
CA ALA A 273 -19.06 36.58 26.66
C ALA A 273 -20.00 36.10 27.79
N GLN A 274 -20.04 34.81 28.09
CA GLN A 274 -20.82 34.23 29.17
C GLN A 274 -20.32 34.68 30.54
N ILE A 275 -19.01 34.74 30.77
CA ILE A 275 -18.41 35.27 32.00
C ILE A 275 -18.83 36.73 32.21
N GLY A 276 -18.78 37.55 31.16
CA GLY A 276 -19.21 38.95 31.20
C GLY A 276 -20.69 39.11 31.55
N ASN A 277 -21.57 38.27 31.00
CA ASN A 277 -23.00 38.28 31.31
C ASN A 277 -23.27 37.83 32.76
N ARG A 278 -22.65 36.77 33.24
CA ARG A 278 -22.75 36.31 34.65
C ARG A 278 -22.25 37.36 35.62
N ALA A 279 -21.16 38.06 35.33
CA ALA A 279 -20.64 39.13 36.16
C ALA A 279 -21.62 40.30 36.27
N LYS A 280 -22.28 40.70 35.15
CA LYS A 280 -23.35 41.72 35.16
C LYS A 280 -24.56 41.28 35.98
N GLU A 281 -25.01 40.03 35.80
CA GLU A 281 -26.14 39.47 36.57
C GLU A 281 -25.86 39.46 38.07
N MET A 282 -24.66 39.00 38.49
CA MET A 282 -24.26 39.04 39.89
C MET A 282 -24.15 40.44 40.43
N ALA A 283 -23.65 41.40 39.65
CA ALA A 283 -23.62 42.82 40.07
C ALA A 283 -25.05 43.38 40.26
N THR A 284 -25.96 43.08 39.36
CA THR A 284 -27.36 43.51 39.43
C THR A 284 -28.07 42.89 40.64
N ARG A 285 -27.88 41.60 40.92
CA ARG A 285 -28.46 40.91 42.09
C ARG A 285 -27.91 41.49 43.40
N ARG A 286 -26.63 41.85 43.49
CA ARG A 286 -26.03 42.53 44.63
C ARG A 286 -26.63 43.90 44.84
N LEU A 287 -26.88 44.66 43.78
CA LEU A 287 -27.53 46.00 43.87
C LEU A 287 -28.98 45.93 44.35
N LEU A 288 -29.66 44.81 44.06
CA LEU A 288 -31.05 44.56 44.50
C LEU A 288 -31.14 43.96 45.92
N GLY A 289 -30.04 43.84 46.66
CA GLY A 289 -30.01 43.45 48.06
C GLY A 289 -29.92 41.97 48.35
N GLU A 290 -29.52 41.15 47.39
CA GLU A 290 -29.28 39.71 47.59
C GLU A 290 -27.99 39.48 48.39
N SER A 291 -28.10 38.82 49.56
CA SER A 291 -26.94 38.50 50.40
C SER A 291 -26.04 37.44 49.76
N VAL A 292 -24.72 37.54 50.03
CA VAL A 292 -23.69 36.64 49.47
C VAL A 292 -23.93 35.14 49.70
N GLY A 293 -24.84 34.76 50.60
CA GLY A 293 -25.23 33.38 50.89
C GLY A 293 -26.30 32.81 49.96
N GLY A 294 -27.11 33.65 49.29
CA GLY A 294 -28.20 33.19 48.40
C GLY A 294 -27.72 32.81 47.00
N ALA A 295 -26.61 33.40 46.55
CA ALA A 295 -26.10 33.17 45.20
C ALA A 295 -25.40 31.80 45.03
N ALA A 296 -24.91 31.18 46.12
CA ALA A 296 -24.22 29.90 46.07
C ALA A 296 -25.15 28.68 45.98
N HIS A 297 -26.45 28.86 46.17
CA HIS A 297 -27.44 27.75 46.21
C HIS A 297 -28.26 27.59 44.91
N ALA A 298 -28.08 28.50 43.94
CA ALA A 298 -28.82 28.48 42.68
C ALA A 298 -28.07 27.77 41.51
N ASP A 299 -26.81 27.35 41.73
CA ASP A 299 -25.97 26.70 40.74
C ASP A 299 -25.71 25.19 41.03
N GLY A 300 -26.62 24.51 41.77
CA GLY A 300 -26.56 23.09 42.04
C GLY A 300 -27.44 22.27 41.07
#